data_c76faf8c81bb72132441bbb0eebcaa85
#
_entry.id   c76faf8c81bb72132441bbb0eebcaa85
#
_cell.length_a   1.000
_cell.length_b   1.000
_cell.length_c   1.000
_cell.angle_alpha   90.00
_cell.angle_beta   90.00
_cell.angle_gamma   90.00
#
_symmetry.space_group_name_H-M   'P 1'
#
loop_
_entity.id
_entity.type
_entity.pdbx_description
1 polymer ?
#
loop_
_entity_poly.entity_id
_entity_poly.type
_entity_poly.pdbx_seq_one_letter_code
_entity_poly.pdbx_strand_id
1 'polypeptide(L)'
;MKLWRLLIISVSVVTLSGCNTLQGWFNSDDGEDLTAPVELERIDATVKLNKQWSISIGDGQGNGFYRITPVLENGVIYAASSDGEVAAIDAIDGNRLWRVELERPLSGGVGYHNDSVYLGGADGSVLQLSARDGQVLWEAAVSGEVLAAPAVSDDWVIVQTYDGKLLGFEAGADEPTWTFTSDVPVLTLRGTSTPILLGNNAIAGFGDGKVIAVDVDSGNVSWESRIGVPQGSSEIDRIVDIDGTITQQGVELFVSSYQGRVAALDTRTGRKLWQQNVSSVTGTHVGFGNVYVTDVDGTVSAFLRNGQGVRWQNIELGYRELSRPTPINSYVATVDYDGYLHLLSQVDGTIAGRAKVGGSAARADMISDNGRLYVYTDSGQLLAFELEVLD
;
A
#
# COMPACT_ATOMS: atom_id res chain seq x y z
N MET A 1 -5.74 35.26 91.94
CA MET A 1 -5.04 33.98 91.72
C MET A 1 -5.16 33.61 90.25
N LYS A 2 -4.03 33.31 89.61
CA LYS A 2 -3.72 32.87 88.27
C LYS A 2 -3.83 33.85 87.12
N LEU A 3 -2.65 34.40 86.81
CA LEU A 3 -2.25 35.05 85.57
C LEU A 3 -2.40 34.16 84.38
N TRP A 4 -2.91 34.69 83.28
CA TRP A 4 -2.77 34.10 81.96
C TRP A 4 -2.01 35.08 81.05
N ARG A 5 -0.80 34.65 80.67
CA ARG A 5 0.08 35.43 79.81
C ARG A 5 -0.35 35.12 78.32
N LEU A 6 -0.68 36.19 77.62
CA LEU A 6 -0.82 36.20 76.17
C LEU A 6 0.55 36.25 75.55
N LEU A 7 0.86 35.25 74.74
CA LEU A 7 2.05 35.18 73.89
C LEU A 7 1.65 35.67 72.50
N ILE A 8 2.17 36.84 72.11
CA ILE A 8 2.02 37.41 70.78
C ILE A 8 3.14 36.80 69.93
N ILE A 9 2.78 35.97 68.91
CA ILE A 9 3.69 35.48 67.93
C ILE A 9 3.66 36.42 66.72
N SER A 10 4.75 37.13 66.51
CA SER A 10 5.01 37.94 65.31
C SER A 10 5.34 37.06 64.14
N VAL A 11 4.48 37.06 63.15
CA VAL A 11 4.75 36.35 61.86
C VAL A 11 5.49 37.39 60.98
N SER A 12 6.78 37.19 60.81
CA SER A 12 7.59 37.92 59.81
C SER A 12 7.32 37.36 58.43
N VAL A 13 6.69 38.13 57.55
CA VAL A 13 6.52 37.81 56.12
C VAL A 13 7.86 38.07 55.44
N VAL A 14 8.58 37.03 55.12
CA VAL A 14 9.73 37.07 54.19
C VAL A 14 9.19 36.97 52.76
N THR A 15 9.21 38.12 52.09
CA THR A 15 8.95 38.14 50.61
C THR A 15 10.15 37.57 49.89
N LEU A 16 10.03 36.30 49.45
CA LEU A 16 10.96 35.67 48.50
C LEU A 16 10.65 36.16 47.09
N SER A 17 11.38 37.17 46.63
CA SER A 17 11.55 37.51 45.23
C SER A 17 12.50 36.50 44.60
N GLY A 18 11.93 35.40 44.13
CA GLY A 18 12.68 34.31 43.50
C GLY A 18 11.81 33.54 42.49
N CYS A 19 11.14 34.29 41.59
CA CYS A 19 10.37 33.69 40.50
C CYS A 19 11.04 33.95 39.16
N ASN A 20 12.27 33.43 38.93
CA ASN A 20 12.84 33.39 37.59
C ASN A 20 13.81 32.20 37.36
N THR A 21 13.89 31.25 38.30
CA THR A 21 14.82 30.12 38.15
C THR A 21 14.11 28.75 38.04
N LEU A 22 12.77 28.71 38.09
CA LEU A 22 12.01 27.48 37.91
C LEU A 22 11.32 27.37 36.53
N GLN A 23 11.33 28.43 35.71
CA GLN A 23 10.84 28.40 34.35
C GLN A 23 11.83 27.75 33.36
N GLY A 24 13.09 27.56 33.75
CA GLY A 24 14.11 26.88 32.94
C GLY A 24 14.16 25.36 33.11
N TRP A 25 13.33 24.77 34.03
CA TRP A 25 13.29 23.30 34.23
C TRP A 25 12.07 22.63 33.63
N PHE A 26 11.16 23.40 33.01
CA PHE A 26 10.01 22.94 32.26
C PHE A 26 10.02 23.40 30.79
N ASN A 27 11.14 23.93 30.31
CA ASN A 27 11.41 23.81 28.86
C ASN A 27 11.85 22.35 28.67
N SER A 28 10.89 21.48 28.39
CA SER A 28 11.15 20.33 27.55
C SER A 28 12.03 20.82 26.39
N ASP A 29 13.20 20.22 26.19
CA ASP A 29 13.87 20.27 24.93
C ASP A 29 12.76 20.04 23.87
N ASP A 30 12.46 21.10 23.11
CA ASP A 30 11.81 20.98 21.82
C ASP A 30 12.86 20.31 20.92
N GLY A 31 13.14 19.01 21.20
CA GLY A 31 13.84 18.15 20.28
C GLY A 31 12.98 18.14 19.03
N GLU A 32 13.48 18.72 17.95
CA GLU A 32 12.87 18.64 16.64
C GLU A 32 12.47 17.17 16.44
N ASP A 33 11.17 16.89 16.25
CA ASP A 33 10.70 15.56 15.91
C ASP A 33 11.21 15.23 14.51
N LEU A 34 12.33 14.52 14.45
CA LEU A 34 13.01 14.19 13.19
C LEU A 34 12.16 13.31 12.28
N THR A 35 11.00 12.82 12.77
CA THR A 35 10.03 12.03 12.00
C THR A 35 8.77 12.83 11.66
N ALA A 36 8.73 14.13 11.98
CA ALA A 36 7.62 14.98 11.58
C ALA A 36 7.55 15.10 10.05
N PRO A 37 6.33 15.02 9.47
CA PRO A 37 6.16 15.18 8.02
C PRO A 37 6.70 16.53 7.53
N VAL A 38 7.50 16.52 6.47
CA VAL A 38 8.04 17.73 5.85
C VAL A 38 6.89 18.62 5.37
N GLU A 39 6.97 19.93 5.66
CA GLU A 39 6.02 20.91 5.13
C GLU A 39 6.15 21.01 3.60
N LEU A 40 4.99 21.07 2.91
CA LEU A 40 4.97 21.16 1.46
C LEU A 40 5.34 22.56 0.99
N GLU A 41 6.49 22.69 0.37
CA GLU A 41 6.91 23.94 -0.24
C GLU A 41 6.10 24.26 -1.51
N ARG A 42 6.11 25.55 -1.90
CA ARG A 42 5.57 25.98 -3.18
C ARG A 42 6.44 25.43 -4.32
N ILE A 43 5.80 24.88 -5.33
CA ILE A 43 6.47 24.38 -6.54
C ILE A 43 6.20 25.28 -7.74
N ASP A 44 7.16 25.35 -8.66
CA ASP A 44 6.97 25.91 -10.00
C ASP A 44 6.50 24.78 -10.91
N ALA A 45 5.18 24.60 -10.97
CA ALA A 45 4.58 23.49 -11.71
C ALA A 45 4.84 23.60 -13.21
N THR A 46 5.32 22.49 -13.81
CA THR A 46 5.48 22.33 -15.26
C THR A 46 4.42 21.42 -15.86
N VAL A 47 3.62 20.79 -15.00
CA VAL A 47 2.49 19.95 -15.39
C VAL A 47 1.32 20.17 -14.42
N LYS A 48 0.12 20.19 -14.96
CA LYS A 48 -1.13 20.32 -14.22
C LYS A 48 -1.92 19.03 -14.31
N LEU A 49 -2.55 18.67 -13.20
CA LEU A 49 -3.50 17.55 -13.10
C LEU A 49 -4.92 18.11 -13.20
N ASN A 50 -5.60 17.82 -14.28
CA ASN A 50 -6.99 18.23 -14.53
C ASN A 50 -7.93 17.09 -14.16
N LYS A 51 -8.70 17.28 -13.07
CA LYS A 51 -9.70 16.32 -12.65
C LYS A 51 -10.83 16.25 -13.68
N GLN A 52 -11.07 15.06 -14.23
CA GLN A 52 -12.09 14.80 -15.22
C GLN A 52 -13.42 14.47 -14.54
N TRP A 53 -13.39 13.56 -13.58
CA TRP A 53 -14.56 13.15 -12.81
C TRP A 53 -14.16 12.63 -11.43
N SER A 54 -15.15 12.47 -10.55
CA SER A 54 -14.99 11.77 -9.27
C SER A 54 -16.33 11.14 -8.85
N ILE A 55 -16.26 9.98 -8.20
CA ILE A 55 -17.40 9.23 -7.70
C ILE A 55 -17.04 8.61 -6.34
N SER A 56 -18.04 8.44 -5.46
CA SER A 56 -17.85 7.75 -4.17
C SER A 56 -18.21 6.28 -4.29
N ILE A 57 -17.41 5.42 -3.66
CA ILE A 57 -17.59 3.99 -3.54
C ILE A 57 -17.58 3.65 -2.05
N GLY A 58 -18.73 3.45 -1.44
CA GLY A 58 -18.91 3.13 -0.03
C GLY A 58 -18.03 3.94 0.92
N ASP A 59 -17.56 3.30 1.99
CA ASP A 59 -16.67 3.85 3.01
C ASP A 59 -15.17 3.74 2.64
N GLY A 60 -14.84 3.35 1.40
CA GLY A 60 -13.47 3.20 0.92
C GLY A 60 -12.72 2.07 1.63
N GLN A 61 -11.52 2.38 2.14
CA GLN A 61 -10.66 1.40 2.80
C GLN A 61 -11.11 1.10 4.25
N GLY A 62 -12.04 1.87 4.82
CA GLY A 62 -12.48 1.72 6.20
C GLY A 62 -11.34 1.89 7.21
N ASN A 63 -11.55 1.34 8.43
CA ASN A 63 -10.61 1.45 9.54
C ASN A 63 -9.63 0.27 9.65
N GLY A 64 -9.68 -0.70 8.72
CA GLY A 64 -8.91 -1.95 8.81
C GLY A 64 -7.50 -1.88 8.23
N PHE A 65 -7.01 -0.72 7.80
CA PHE A 65 -5.77 -0.57 7.06
C PHE A 65 -5.70 -1.42 5.79
N TYR A 66 -6.87 -1.65 5.15
CA TYR A 66 -6.97 -2.42 3.93
C TYR A 66 -6.34 -1.70 2.73
N ARG A 67 -6.04 -2.47 1.70
CA ARG A 67 -5.56 -1.99 0.40
C ARG A 67 -6.41 -2.60 -0.71
N ILE A 68 -7.71 -2.31 -0.68
CA ILE A 68 -8.64 -2.74 -1.73
C ILE A 68 -8.33 -1.87 -2.96
N THR A 69 -7.68 -2.46 -3.95
CA THR A 69 -7.20 -1.76 -5.16
C THR A 69 -8.15 -2.01 -6.30
N PRO A 70 -8.70 -0.97 -6.94
CA PRO A 70 -9.52 -1.11 -8.14
C PRO A 70 -8.74 -1.73 -9.31
N VAL A 71 -9.45 -2.37 -10.23
CA VAL A 71 -8.89 -2.89 -11.48
C VAL A 71 -9.57 -2.23 -12.68
N LEU A 72 -8.78 -1.91 -13.71
CA LEU A 72 -9.28 -1.38 -14.98
C LEU A 72 -9.16 -2.45 -16.06
N GLU A 73 -10.29 -2.83 -16.63
CA GLU A 73 -10.35 -3.80 -17.72
C GLU A 73 -11.38 -3.38 -18.77
N ASN A 74 -10.96 -3.38 -20.04
CA ASN A 74 -11.80 -3.04 -21.19
C ASN A 74 -12.55 -1.70 -21.05
N GLY A 75 -11.91 -0.68 -20.44
CA GLY A 75 -12.50 0.64 -20.23
C GLY A 75 -13.49 0.71 -19.06
N VAL A 76 -13.59 -0.32 -18.23
CA VAL A 76 -14.42 -0.36 -17.03
C VAL A 76 -13.52 -0.50 -15.80
N ILE A 77 -13.73 0.35 -14.79
CA ILE A 77 -13.08 0.25 -13.50
C ILE A 77 -14.02 -0.49 -12.55
N TYR A 78 -13.53 -1.61 -12.01
CA TYR A 78 -14.20 -2.34 -10.95
C TYR A 78 -13.57 -1.93 -9.63
N ALA A 79 -14.38 -1.39 -8.73
CA ALA A 79 -13.95 -0.92 -7.42
C ALA A 79 -14.83 -1.51 -6.33
N ALA A 80 -14.22 -1.72 -5.16
CA ALA A 80 -14.91 -2.23 -3.99
C ALA A 80 -14.52 -1.43 -2.76
N SER A 81 -15.36 -1.43 -1.73
CA SER A 81 -15.09 -0.78 -0.47
C SER A 81 -15.28 -1.74 0.71
N SER A 82 -14.69 -1.39 1.84
CA SER A 82 -14.64 -2.25 3.02
C SER A 82 -15.98 -2.55 3.65
N ASP A 83 -17.01 -1.74 3.40
CA ASP A 83 -18.39 -1.94 3.86
C ASP A 83 -19.21 -2.88 2.97
N GLY A 84 -18.62 -3.38 1.85
CA GLY A 84 -19.25 -4.34 0.96
C GLY A 84 -19.84 -3.73 -0.32
N GLU A 85 -19.73 -2.42 -0.56
CA GLU A 85 -20.10 -1.86 -1.85
C GLU A 85 -19.13 -2.31 -2.95
N VAL A 86 -19.66 -2.81 -4.07
CA VAL A 86 -18.91 -3.13 -5.28
C VAL A 86 -19.58 -2.45 -6.46
N ALA A 87 -18.79 -1.81 -7.32
CA ALA A 87 -19.32 -1.07 -8.46
C ALA A 87 -18.44 -1.21 -9.71
N ALA A 88 -19.07 -1.16 -10.88
CA ALA A 88 -18.42 -0.95 -12.16
C ALA A 88 -18.66 0.45 -12.66
N ILE A 89 -17.61 1.12 -13.10
CA ILE A 89 -17.57 2.53 -13.48
C ILE A 89 -16.97 2.64 -14.88
N ASP A 90 -17.60 3.38 -15.77
CA ASP A 90 -16.99 3.73 -17.05
C ASP A 90 -15.77 4.61 -16.80
N ALA A 91 -14.61 4.18 -17.29
CA ALA A 91 -13.34 4.86 -17.06
C ALA A 91 -13.25 6.24 -17.74
N ILE A 92 -14.05 6.49 -18.79
CA ILE A 92 -14.00 7.72 -19.57
C ILE A 92 -14.73 8.86 -18.85
N ASP A 93 -15.94 8.61 -18.39
CA ASP A 93 -16.84 9.66 -17.88
C ASP A 93 -17.24 9.49 -16.41
N GLY A 94 -16.83 8.38 -15.75
CA GLY A 94 -17.11 8.11 -14.34
C GLY A 94 -18.55 7.68 -14.07
N ASN A 95 -19.34 7.36 -15.11
CA ASN A 95 -20.69 6.87 -14.95
C ASN A 95 -20.69 5.48 -14.34
N ARG A 96 -21.54 5.28 -13.32
CA ARG A 96 -21.72 3.97 -12.70
C ARG A 96 -22.54 3.07 -13.61
N LEU A 97 -21.94 1.95 -14.05
CA LEU A 97 -22.61 0.95 -14.91
C LEU A 97 -23.52 0.05 -14.07
N TRP A 98 -23.02 -0.40 -12.93
CA TRP A 98 -23.77 -1.13 -11.92
C TRP A 98 -23.17 -0.93 -10.53
N ARG A 99 -23.97 -1.27 -9.50
CA ARG A 99 -23.59 -1.25 -8.09
C ARG A 99 -24.32 -2.37 -7.36
N VAL A 100 -23.60 -3.07 -6.49
CA VAL A 100 -24.19 -4.03 -5.56
C VAL A 100 -23.65 -3.78 -4.16
N GLU A 101 -24.41 -4.13 -3.16
CA GLU A 101 -24.02 -4.13 -1.75
C GLU A 101 -24.01 -5.57 -1.26
N LEU A 102 -22.82 -6.05 -0.91
CA LEU A 102 -22.63 -7.34 -0.29
C LEU A 102 -22.77 -7.13 1.22
N GLU A 103 -23.64 -7.86 1.89
CA GLU A 103 -23.85 -7.72 3.34
C GLU A 103 -22.70 -8.36 4.13
N ARG A 104 -21.44 -8.00 3.77
CA ARG A 104 -20.22 -8.52 4.42
C ARG A 104 -19.03 -7.60 4.24
N PRO A 105 -18.07 -7.59 5.20
CA PRO A 105 -16.90 -6.74 5.12
C PRO A 105 -15.90 -7.27 4.10
N LEU A 106 -15.47 -6.42 3.16
CA LEU A 106 -14.41 -6.72 2.21
C LEU A 106 -13.07 -6.19 2.74
N SER A 107 -11.98 -6.89 2.40
CA SER A 107 -10.62 -6.54 2.84
C SER A 107 -9.57 -6.70 1.77
N GLY A 108 -9.85 -7.49 0.71
CA GLY A 108 -8.96 -7.76 -0.41
C GLY A 108 -9.68 -7.70 -1.75
N GLY A 109 -9.01 -7.19 -2.76
CA GLY A 109 -9.55 -7.07 -4.11
C GLY A 109 -8.97 -5.85 -4.80
N VAL A 110 -9.23 -5.66 -6.06
CA VAL A 110 -10.16 -6.36 -6.96
C VAL A 110 -9.31 -7.21 -7.91
N GLY A 111 -9.54 -8.51 -7.94
CA GLY A 111 -9.04 -9.38 -9.00
C GLY A 111 -10.01 -9.40 -10.19
N TYR A 112 -9.49 -9.61 -11.39
CA TYR A 112 -10.32 -9.73 -12.60
C TYR A 112 -9.81 -10.84 -13.52
N HIS A 113 -10.70 -11.66 -14.02
CA HIS A 113 -10.43 -12.64 -15.05
C HIS A 113 -11.73 -13.07 -15.76
N ASN A 114 -11.71 -13.15 -17.09
CA ASN A 114 -12.81 -13.69 -17.93
C ASN A 114 -14.21 -13.20 -17.53
N ASP A 115 -14.47 -11.88 -17.65
CA ASP A 115 -15.75 -11.26 -17.29
C ASP A 115 -16.20 -11.51 -15.84
N SER A 116 -15.26 -11.77 -14.95
CA SER A 116 -15.51 -11.98 -13.52
C SER A 116 -14.59 -11.13 -12.64
N VAL A 117 -15.14 -10.67 -11.53
CA VAL A 117 -14.48 -9.89 -10.48
C VAL A 117 -14.31 -10.77 -9.25
N TYR A 118 -13.12 -10.73 -8.63
CA TYR A 118 -12.80 -11.55 -7.46
C TYR A 118 -12.44 -10.69 -6.26
N LEU A 119 -12.99 -11.03 -5.11
CA LEU A 119 -12.87 -10.27 -3.87
C LEU A 119 -12.56 -11.19 -2.69
N GLY A 120 -11.88 -10.64 -1.70
CA GLY A 120 -11.62 -11.28 -0.41
C GLY A 120 -12.30 -10.53 0.73
N GLY A 121 -12.82 -11.28 1.70
CA GLY A 121 -13.46 -10.75 2.89
C GLY A 121 -12.57 -10.82 4.12
N ALA A 122 -12.81 -9.90 5.06
CA ALA A 122 -12.20 -9.93 6.39
C ALA A 122 -12.71 -11.12 7.24
N ASP A 123 -13.83 -11.70 6.85
CA ASP A 123 -14.42 -12.91 7.44
C ASP A 123 -13.87 -14.21 6.83
N GLY A 124 -12.90 -14.10 5.90
CA GLY A 124 -12.35 -15.23 5.16
C GLY A 124 -13.18 -15.67 3.96
N SER A 125 -14.17 -14.90 3.54
CA SER A 125 -14.90 -15.18 2.30
C SER A 125 -14.05 -14.87 1.06
N VAL A 126 -14.21 -15.69 0.02
CA VAL A 126 -13.66 -15.48 -1.33
C VAL A 126 -14.83 -15.47 -2.29
N LEU A 127 -14.97 -14.42 -3.06
CA LEU A 127 -16.14 -14.19 -3.90
C LEU A 127 -15.76 -14.03 -5.36
N GLN A 128 -16.54 -14.63 -6.25
CA GLN A 128 -16.55 -14.32 -7.67
C GLN A 128 -17.88 -13.67 -8.04
N LEU A 129 -17.80 -12.49 -8.67
CA LEU A 129 -18.96 -11.75 -9.16
C LEU A 129 -18.91 -11.64 -10.68
N SER A 130 -20.06 -11.62 -11.32
CA SER A 130 -20.20 -11.28 -12.74
C SER A 130 -19.76 -9.83 -12.97
N ALA A 131 -18.82 -9.60 -13.86
CA ALA A 131 -18.38 -8.26 -14.25
C ALA A 131 -19.47 -7.45 -14.96
N ARG A 132 -20.53 -8.09 -15.46
CA ARG A 132 -21.62 -7.45 -16.21
C ARG A 132 -22.63 -6.75 -15.30
N ASP A 133 -22.95 -7.37 -14.16
CA ASP A 133 -24.06 -6.95 -13.30
C ASP A 133 -23.81 -7.11 -11.79
N GLY A 134 -22.64 -7.60 -11.38
CA GLY A 134 -22.26 -7.78 -9.98
C GLY A 134 -22.92 -8.96 -9.27
N GLN A 135 -23.62 -9.88 -9.98
CA GLN A 135 -24.19 -11.06 -9.36
C GLN A 135 -23.10 -11.99 -8.85
N VAL A 136 -23.26 -12.51 -7.61
CA VAL A 136 -22.35 -13.53 -7.07
C VAL A 136 -22.53 -14.83 -7.86
N LEU A 137 -21.42 -15.30 -8.45
CA LEU A 137 -21.37 -16.51 -9.26
C LEU A 137 -20.82 -17.71 -8.48
N TRP A 138 -19.86 -17.45 -7.56
CA TRP A 138 -19.21 -18.45 -6.74
C TRP A 138 -18.74 -17.83 -5.41
N GLU A 139 -18.69 -18.65 -4.38
CA GLU A 139 -18.22 -18.29 -3.05
C GLU A 139 -17.49 -19.48 -2.42
N ALA A 140 -16.34 -19.20 -1.77
CA ALA A 140 -15.62 -20.14 -0.93
C ALA A 140 -15.23 -19.48 0.38
N ALA A 141 -14.80 -20.27 1.36
CA ALA A 141 -14.34 -19.79 2.65
C ALA A 141 -12.93 -20.31 2.96
N VAL A 142 -12.10 -19.41 3.51
CA VAL A 142 -10.76 -19.73 4.03
C VAL A 142 -10.66 -19.39 5.52
N SER A 143 -9.65 -19.95 6.20
CA SER A 143 -9.53 -19.83 7.66
C SER A 143 -8.98 -18.47 8.14
N GLY A 144 -8.57 -17.56 7.25
CA GLY A 144 -7.96 -16.29 7.61
C GLY A 144 -8.48 -15.12 6.76
N GLU A 145 -8.22 -13.90 7.21
CA GLU A 145 -8.56 -12.70 6.44
C GLU A 145 -7.85 -12.69 5.07
N VAL A 146 -8.56 -12.29 4.02
CA VAL A 146 -8.00 -12.14 2.66
C VAL A 146 -7.73 -10.67 2.40
N LEU A 147 -6.49 -10.23 2.59
CA LEU A 147 -6.12 -8.80 2.50
C LEU A 147 -5.64 -8.36 1.12
N ALA A 148 -5.40 -9.29 0.21
CA ALA A 148 -4.99 -9.00 -1.16
C ALA A 148 -6.01 -9.51 -2.18
N ALA A 149 -5.98 -8.95 -3.38
CA ALA A 149 -6.78 -9.43 -4.48
C ALA A 149 -6.44 -10.91 -4.81
N PRO A 150 -7.41 -11.81 -4.96
CA PRO A 150 -7.15 -13.13 -5.52
C PRO A 150 -6.52 -13.04 -6.91
N ALA A 151 -5.49 -13.87 -7.17
CA ALA A 151 -4.93 -14.02 -8.52
C ALA A 151 -5.64 -15.17 -9.24
N VAL A 152 -6.08 -14.93 -10.49
CA VAL A 152 -6.99 -15.83 -11.16
C VAL A 152 -6.50 -16.17 -12.58
N SER A 153 -6.71 -17.42 -12.98
CA SER A 153 -6.57 -17.92 -14.36
C SER A 153 -7.83 -18.69 -14.77
N ASP A 154 -7.82 -19.30 -15.95
CA ASP A 154 -8.94 -20.14 -16.40
C ASP A 154 -9.20 -21.33 -15.48
N ASP A 155 -8.15 -21.89 -14.89
CA ASP A 155 -8.20 -23.12 -14.10
C ASP A 155 -8.07 -22.91 -12.60
N TRP A 156 -7.51 -21.75 -12.15
CA TRP A 156 -7.13 -21.55 -10.75
C TRP A 156 -7.56 -20.20 -10.17
N VAL A 157 -8.01 -20.24 -8.91
CA VAL A 157 -8.15 -19.07 -8.03
C VAL A 157 -7.14 -19.19 -6.89
N ILE A 158 -6.20 -18.26 -6.81
CA ILE A 158 -5.12 -18.25 -5.81
C ILE A 158 -5.42 -17.18 -4.77
N VAL A 159 -5.48 -17.59 -3.51
CA VAL A 159 -5.82 -16.73 -2.38
C VAL A 159 -4.68 -16.73 -1.37
N GLN A 160 -4.26 -15.54 -0.94
CA GLN A 160 -3.34 -15.39 0.18
C GLN A 160 -4.08 -14.88 1.41
N THR A 161 -3.86 -15.51 2.55
CA THR A 161 -4.47 -15.10 3.82
C THR A 161 -3.43 -14.47 4.75
N TYR A 162 -3.89 -13.60 5.65
CA TYR A 162 -3.04 -12.88 6.60
C TYR A 162 -2.27 -13.81 7.55
N ASP A 163 -2.79 -15.01 7.83
CA ASP A 163 -2.14 -16.03 8.65
C ASP A 163 -1.04 -16.83 7.89
N GLY A 164 -0.57 -16.30 6.75
CA GLY A 164 0.60 -16.81 6.02
C GLY A 164 0.33 -18.02 5.13
N LYS A 165 -0.93 -18.25 4.73
CA LYS A 165 -1.26 -19.33 3.80
C LYS A 165 -1.41 -18.80 2.37
N LEU A 166 -1.06 -19.65 1.41
CA LEU A 166 -1.39 -19.52 0.01
C LEU A 166 -2.22 -20.75 -0.38
N LEU A 167 -3.43 -20.48 -0.85
CA LEU A 167 -4.38 -21.54 -1.17
C LEU A 167 -4.70 -21.51 -2.67
N GLY A 168 -4.75 -22.67 -3.30
CA GLY A 168 -5.17 -22.83 -4.68
C GLY A 168 -6.48 -23.59 -4.78
N PHE A 169 -7.48 -22.95 -5.39
CA PHE A 169 -8.75 -23.56 -5.72
C PHE A 169 -8.78 -23.84 -7.23
N GLU A 170 -9.15 -25.04 -7.63
CA GLU A 170 -9.59 -25.26 -9.01
C GLU A 170 -10.83 -24.41 -9.29
N ALA A 171 -10.96 -23.92 -10.53
CA ALA A 171 -12.09 -23.04 -10.89
C ALA A 171 -13.44 -23.70 -10.56
N GLY A 172 -14.24 -23.03 -9.73
CA GLY A 172 -15.55 -23.51 -9.27
C GLY A 172 -15.53 -24.54 -8.13
N ALA A 173 -14.36 -24.85 -7.56
CA ALA A 173 -14.28 -25.72 -6.39
C ALA A 173 -14.59 -24.94 -5.10
N ASP A 174 -15.32 -25.54 -4.15
CA ASP A 174 -15.70 -24.92 -2.88
C ASP A 174 -14.60 -25.07 -1.82
N GLU A 175 -13.64 -25.98 -2.01
CA GLU A 175 -12.54 -26.27 -1.10
C GLU A 175 -11.21 -26.14 -1.83
N PRO A 176 -10.12 -25.68 -1.16
CA PRO A 176 -8.82 -25.57 -1.80
C PRO A 176 -8.25 -26.94 -2.15
N THR A 177 -7.77 -27.08 -3.39
CA THR A 177 -7.08 -28.29 -3.87
C THR A 177 -5.75 -28.49 -3.15
N TRP A 178 -5.08 -27.39 -2.83
CA TRP A 178 -3.84 -27.39 -2.05
C TRP A 178 -3.74 -26.15 -1.15
N THR A 179 -2.93 -26.27 -0.09
CA THR A 179 -2.59 -25.19 0.82
C THR A 179 -1.10 -25.23 1.10
N PHE A 180 -0.42 -24.14 0.81
CA PHE A 180 0.94 -23.87 1.27
C PHE A 180 0.87 -22.99 2.51
N THR A 181 1.74 -23.23 3.51
CA THR A 181 1.82 -22.41 4.74
C THR A 181 3.26 -21.95 4.93
N SER A 182 3.46 -20.63 5.03
CA SER A 182 4.74 -20.02 5.40
C SER A 182 4.85 -19.87 6.91
N ASP A 183 6.07 -19.74 7.40
CA ASP A 183 6.33 -19.38 8.80
C ASP A 183 5.87 -17.93 9.04
N VAL A 184 4.94 -17.73 9.96
CA VAL A 184 4.47 -16.39 10.33
C VAL A 184 5.29 -15.90 11.54
N PRO A 185 6.00 -14.76 11.45
CA PRO A 185 6.69 -14.16 12.58
C PRO A 185 5.70 -13.78 13.71
N VAL A 186 6.24 -13.62 14.94
CA VAL A 186 5.43 -13.20 16.11
C VAL A 186 4.80 -11.83 15.91
N LEU A 187 5.51 -10.91 15.22
CA LEU A 187 5.01 -9.61 14.79
C LEU A 187 5.19 -9.46 13.29
N THR A 188 4.14 -9.02 12.62
CA THR A 188 4.09 -8.65 11.21
C THR A 188 3.38 -7.32 11.06
N LEU A 189 3.58 -6.63 9.95
CA LEU A 189 2.72 -5.54 9.54
C LEU A 189 1.35 -6.09 9.12
N ARG A 190 0.33 -5.23 9.15
CA ARG A 190 -0.99 -5.64 8.67
C ARG A 190 -1.06 -5.46 7.16
N GLY A 191 -0.72 -6.50 6.44
CA GLY A 191 -0.74 -6.53 4.99
C GLY A 191 -0.42 -7.93 4.45
N THR A 192 -0.62 -8.09 3.15
CA THR A 192 -0.13 -9.23 2.37
C THR A 192 0.19 -8.72 0.97
N SER A 193 1.20 -9.30 0.33
CA SER A 193 1.44 -9.02 -1.09
C SER A 193 0.27 -9.55 -1.93
N THR A 194 0.00 -8.90 -3.06
CA THR A 194 -0.93 -9.47 -4.04
C THR A 194 -0.23 -10.64 -4.75
N PRO A 195 -0.77 -11.86 -4.67
CA PRO A 195 -0.20 -12.99 -5.41
C PRO A 195 -0.31 -12.75 -6.92
N ILE A 196 0.62 -13.31 -7.68
CA ILE A 196 0.61 -13.25 -9.14
C ILE A 196 0.74 -14.65 -9.73
N LEU A 197 0.10 -14.87 -10.86
CA LEU A 197 0.20 -16.11 -11.63
C LEU A 197 1.15 -15.92 -12.82
N LEU A 198 2.22 -16.71 -12.89
CA LEU A 198 3.18 -16.71 -13.99
C LEU A 198 3.48 -18.13 -14.48
N GLY A 199 2.98 -18.48 -15.67
CA GLY A 199 3.03 -19.86 -16.14
C GLY A 199 2.32 -20.79 -15.17
N ASN A 200 3.01 -21.81 -14.69
CA ASN A 200 2.46 -22.77 -13.72
C ASN A 200 2.77 -22.42 -12.27
N ASN A 201 3.12 -21.17 -11.96
CA ASN A 201 3.47 -20.76 -10.60
C ASN A 201 2.57 -19.64 -10.06
N ALA A 202 2.08 -19.84 -8.84
CA ALA A 202 1.57 -18.79 -7.99
C ALA A 202 2.73 -18.21 -7.17
N ILE A 203 2.98 -16.91 -7.27
CA ILE A 203 4.11 -16.25 -6.61
C ILE A 203 3.57 -15.22 -5.63
N ALA A 204 4.04 -15.28 -4.37
CA ALA A 204 3.61 -14.38 -3.32
C ALA A 204 4.77 -14.00 -2.38
N GLY A 205 4.68 -12.83 -1.74
CA GLY A 205 5.54 -12.39 -0.65
C GLY A 205 4.93 -12.71 0.70
N PHE A 206 5.78 -12.96 1.71
CA PHE A 206 5.35 -13.37 3.05
C PHE A 206 5.99 -12.51 4.14
N GLY A 207 5.40 -12.54 5.33
CA GLY A 207 5.84 -11.79 6.50
C GLY A 207 7.21 -12.23 7.04
N ASP A 208 7.72 -13.40 6.66
CA ASP A 208 9.08 -13.85 6.98
C ASP A 208 10.17 -13.28 6.06
N GLY A 209 9.80 -12.38 5.14
CA GLY A 209 10.70 -11.73 4.18
C GLY A 209 11.09 -12.59 2.98
N LYS A 210 10.32 -13.62 2.68
CA LYS A 210 10.51 -14.46 1.49
C LYS A 210 9.50 -14.16 0.40
N VAL A 211 9.94 -14.34 -0.84
CA VAL A 211 9.08 -14.54 -2.00
C VAL A 211 9.11 -16.03 -2.34
N ILE A 212 7.94 -16.61 -2.50
CA ILE A 212 7.80 -18.05 -2.75
C ILE A 212 6.94 -18.25 -4.00
N ALA A 213 7.39 -19.15 -4.87
CA ALA A 213 6.62 -19.65 -6.01
C ALA A 213 6.16 -21.06 -5.70
N VAL A 214 4.88 -21.29 -5.85
CA VAL A 214 4.21 -22.58 -5.67
C VAL A 214 3.68 -23.02 -7.01
N ASP A 215 4.00 -24.25 -7.43
CA ASP A 215 3.43 -24.87 -8.61
C ASP A 215 1.93 -25.10 -8.39
N VAL A 216 1.09 -24.57 -9.28
CA VAL A 216 -0.37 -24.53 -9.07
C VAL A 216 -1.02 -25.90 -9.17
N ASP A 217 -0.46 -26.83 -9.91
CA ASP A 217 -1.04 -28.16 -10.09
C ASP A 217 -0.76 -29.08 -8.89
N SER A 218 0.41 -28.92 -8.26
CA SER A 218 0.85 -29.79 -7.18
C SER A 218 0.84 -29.17 -5.78
N GLY A 219 0.76 -27.84 -5.67
CA GLY A 219 0.91 -27.14 -4.40
C GLY A 219 2.34 -27.17 -3.82
N ASN A 220 3.34 -27.65 -4.58
CA ASN A 220 4.71 -27.74 -4.12
C ASN A 220 5.50 -26.46 -4.41
N VAL A 221 6.45 -26.14 -3.54
CA VAL A 221 7.35 -25.00 -3.76
C VAL A 221 8.26 -25.27 -4.95
N SER A 222 8.16 -24.43 -5.98
CA SER A 222 9.06 -24.43 -7.15
C SER A 222 10.38 -23.75 -6.82
N TRP A 223 10.32 -22.60 -6.15
CA TRP A 223 11.48 -21.87 -5.66
C TRP A 223 11.10 -20.90 -4.51
N GLU A 224 12.09 -20.54 -3.73
CA GLU A 224 11.97 -19.45 -2.74
C GLU A 224 13.15 -18.49 -2.85
N SER A 225 12.94 -17.23 -2.49
CA SER A 225 13.98 -16.20 -2.44
C SER A 225 13.77 -15.29 -1.24
N ARG A 226 14.79 -15.20 -0.39
CA ARG A 226 14.77 -14.34 0.81
C ARG A 226 15.20 -12.93 0.45
N ILE A 227 14.31 -11.96 0.64
CA ILE A 227 14.52 -10.52 0.39
C ILE A 227 14.83 -9.81 1.70
N GLY A 228 13.94 -9.91 2.68
CA GLY A 228 14.15 -9.42 4.04
C GLY A 228 14.91 -10.42 4.89
N VAL A 229 15.83 -9.94 5.71
CA VAL A 229 16.55 -10.76 6.70
C VAL A 229 16.30 -10.15 8.06
N PRO A 230 15.55 -10.84 8.97
CA PRO A 230 15.29 -10.33 10.30
C PRO A 230 16.59 -10.00 11.05
N GLN A 231 16.71 -8.78 11.57
CA GLN A 231 17.88 -8.30 12.29
C GLN A 231 17.42 -7.57 13.56
N GLY A 232 18.33 -7.45 14.54
CA GLY A 232 18.03 -6.75 15.78
C GLY A 232 17.63 -7.68 16.93
N SER A 233 17.38 -7.07 18.10
CA SER A 233 17.14 -7.77 19.35
C SER A 233 15.69 -7.77 19.80
N SER A 234 14.87 -6.86 19.28
CA SER A 234 13.42 -6.80 19.55
C SER A 234 12.64 -7.41 18.39
N GLU A 235 11.39 -7.85 18.65
CA GLU A 235 10.51 -8.37 17.61
C GLU A 235 10.19 -7.28 16.58
N ILE A 236 10.09 -6.01 17.00
CA ILE A 236 9.84 -4.86 16.10
C ILE A 236 11.01 -4.68 15.11
N ASP A 237 12.26 -4.80 15.59
CA ASP A 237 13.46 -4.69 14.73
C ASP A 237 13.52 -5.82 13.69
N ARG A 238 12.83 -6.93 13.94
CA ARG A 238 12.88 -8.15 13.13
C ARG A 238 11.77 -8.25 12.08
N ILE A 239 10.84 -7.29 12.05
CA ILE A 239 9.78 -7.23 11.02
C ILE A 239 10.44 -7.00 9.65
N VAL A 240 10.15 -7.87 8.67
CA VAL A 240 10.74 -7.82 7.31
C VAL A 240 9.71 -8.16 6.22
N ASP A 241 8.47 -7.86 6.48
CA ASP A 241 7.32 -8.24 5.68
C ASP A 241 7.43 -7.79 4.21
N ILE A 242 6.92 -8.62 3.32
CA ILE A 242 6.73 -8.31 1.91
C ILE A 242 5.22 -8.14 1.68
N ASP A 243 4.73 -6.92 1.92
CA ASP A 243 3.30 -6.57 1.80
C ASP A 243 2.99 -5.78 0.54
N GLY A 244 4.01 -5.17 -0.04
CA GLY A 244 3.85 -4.35 -1.23
C GLY A 244 3.57 -5.17 -2.48
N THR A 245 2.97 -4.52 -3.46
CA THR A 245 2.67 -5.13 -4.77
C THR A 245 3.96 -5.54 -5.47
N ILE A 246 4.03 -6.81 -5.86
CA ILE A 246 5.11 -7.38 -6.67
C ILE A 246 4.89 -6.95 -8.12
N THR A 247 5.91 -6.33 -8.74
CA THR A 247 5.86 -5.93 -10.15
C THR A 247 6.57 -6.96 -11.02
N GLN A 248 5.86 -7.49 -12.02
CA GLN A 248 6.46 -8.35 -13.04
C GLN A 248 6.67 -7.56 -14.34
N GLN A 249 7.86 -7.67 -14.94
CA GLN A 249 8.13 -7.14 -16.27
C GLN A 249 9.10 -8.04 -17.04
N GLY A 250 8.59 -8.69 -18.06
CA GLY A 250 9.35 -9.69 -18.82
C GLY A 250 9.72 -10.88 -17.95
N VAL A 251 11.00 -11.16 -17.80
CA VAL A 251 11.53 -12.27 -16.99
C VAL A 251 12.00 -11.84 -15.59
N GLU A 252 11.61 -10.65 -15.16
CA GLU A 252 12.04 -10.06 -13.89
C GLU A 252 10.83 -9.80 -12.99
N LEU A 253 11.01 -10.06 -11.69
CA LEU A 253 10.13 -9.66 -10.61
C LEU A 253 10.83 -8.62 -9.77
N PHE A 254 10.13 -7.53 -9.45
CA PHE A 254 10.62 -6.47 -8.57
C PHE A 254 9.81 -6.50 -7.29
N VAL A 255 10.52 -6.58 -6.17
CA VAL A 255 9.95 -6.80 -4.84
C VAL A 255 10.62 -5.88 -3.85
N SER A 256 9.88 -5.35 -2.89
CA SER A 256 10.42 -4.65 -1.74
C SER A 256 9.95 -5.28 -0.43
N SER A 257 10.74 -5.11 0.63
CA SER A 257 10.37 -5.53 1.98
C SER A 257 10.54 -4.39 3.00
N TYR A 258 9.75 -4.43 4.05
CA TYR A 258 9.94 -3.55 5.21
C TYR A 258 11.27 -3.87 5.89
N GLN A 259 11.95 -2.86 6.43
CA GLN A 259 13.29 -2.97 7.05
C GLN A 259 14.29 -3.85 6.28
N GLY A 260 14.13 -3.89 4.95
CA GLY A 260 14.87 -4.83 4.13
C GLY A 260 15.43 -4.21 2.86
N ARG A 261 14.96 -4.68 1.72
CA ARG A 261 15.55 -4.38 0.41
C ARG A 261 14.50 -4.27 -0.68
N VAL A 262 14.86 -3.53 -1.72
CA VAL A 262 14.29 -3.72 -3.06
C VAL A 262 15.19 -4.69 -3.83
N ALA A 263 14.60 -5.64 -4.52
CA ALA A 263 15.34 -6.65 -5.30
C ALA A 263 14.65 -6.94 -6.63
N ALA A 264 15.47 -7.29 -7.64
CA ALA A 264 15.00 -7.92 -8.86
C ALA A 264 15.32 -9.43 -8.82
N LEU A 265 14.35 -10.25 -9.16
CA LEU A 265 14.45 -11.71 -9.22
C LEU A 265 14.18 -12.20 -10.64
N ASP A 266 14.81 -13.31 -11.01
CA ASP A 266 14.42 -14.08 -12.20
C ASP A 266 13.10 -14.81 -11.93
N THR A 267 12.11 -14.63 -12.81
CA THR A 267 10.74 -15.18 -12.63
C THR A 267 10.69 -16.68 -12.51
N ARG A 268 11.59 -17.42 -13.17
CA ARG A 268 11.54 -18.88 -13.24
C ARG A 268 12.27 -19.58 -12.09
N THR A 269 13.28 -18.90 -11.51
CA THR A 269 14.20 -19.53 -10.56
C THR A 269 14.24 -18.84 -9.19
N GLY A 270 13.62 -17.67 -9.05
CA GLY A 270 13.71 -16.85 -7.84
C GLY A 270 15.12 -16.31 -7.56
N ARG A 271 16.08 -16.52 -8.48
CA ARG A 271 17.47 -16.06 -8.30
C ARG A 271 17.52 -14.54 -8.31
N LYS A 272 18.15 -13.96 -7.28
CA LYS A 272 18.35 -12.51 -7.23
C LYS A 272 19.28 -12.07 -8.35
N LEU A 273 18.83 -11.11 -9.16
CA LEU A 273 19.61 -10.46 -10.20
C LEU A 273 20.38 -9.28 -9.62
N TRP A 274 19.73 -8.51 -8.77
CA TRP A 274 20.33 -7.43 -7.98
C TRP A 274 19.47 -7.12 -6.74
N GLN A 275 20.02 -6.34 -5.81
CA GLN A 275 19.31 -5.84 -4.63
C GLN A 275 19.91 -4.52 -4.14
N GLN A 276 19.09 -3.67 -3.52
CA GLN A 276 19.47 -2.40 -2.89
C GLN A 276 18.79 -2.28 -1.53
N ASN A 277 19.40 -1.57 -0.57
CA ASN A 277 18.80 -1.35 0.75
C ASN A 277 17.70 -0.27 0.63
N VAL A 278 16.49 -0.63 0.94
CA VAL A 278 15.30 0.24 0.99
C VAL A 278 14.27 -0.42 1.87
N SER A 279 13.66 0.33 2.78
CA SER A 279 12.53 -0.13 3.58
C SER A 279 11.23 0.36 2.93
N SER A 280 10.43 -0.54 2.38
CA SER A 280 9.18 -0.16 1.71
C SER A 280 8.07 -1.17 1.99
N VAL A 281 6.86 -0.65 2.21
CA VAL A 281 5.63 -1.41 2.43
C VAL A 281 4.65 -1.31 1.27
N THR A 282 4.89 -0.40 0.32
CA THR A 282 3.94 -0.10 -0.77
C THR A 282 4.19 -0.94 -2.02
N GLY A 283 5.41 -1.43 -2.18
CA GLY A 283 5.83 -2.17 -3.37
C GLY A 283 6.57 -1.32 -4.39
N THR A 284 6.83 -1.91 -5.53
CA THR A 284 7.63 -1.31 -6.62
C THR A 284 6.78 -1.07 -7.86
N HIS A 285 7.24 -0.19 -8.74
CA HIS A 285 6.71 -0.06 -10.10
C HIS A 285 7.85 0.16 -11.09
N VAL A 286 7.63 -0.19 -12.36
CA VAL A 286 8.65 -0.08 -13.41
C VAL A 286 8.19 0.86 -14.51
N GLY A 287 9.04 1.77 -14.91
CA GLY A 287 8.79 2.69 -16.01
C GLY A 287 10.08 3.39 -16.46
N PHE A 288 10.16 3.76 -17.72
CA PHE A 288 11.27 4.53 -18.28
C PHE A 288 12.67 3.93 -17.99
N GLY A 289 12.76 2.60 -17.92
CA GLY A 289 14.01 1.89 -17.62
C GLY A 289 14.45 1.94 -16.15
N ASN A 290 13.58 2.38 -15.26
CA ASN A 290 13.81 2.45 -13.81
C ASN A 290 12.84 1.55 -13.04
N VAL A 291 13.22 1.25 -11.81
CA VAL A 291 12.37 0.68 -10.76
C VAL A 291 12.14 1.78 -9.72
N TYR A 292 10.88 2.15 -9.54
CA TYR A 292 10.48 3.17 -8.57
C TYR A 292 10.01 2.50 -7.29
N VAL A 293 10.35 3.13 -6.15
CA VAL A 293 9.93 2.73 -4.82
C VAL A 293 9.82 3.95 -3.92
N THR A 294 8.80 3.99 -3.07
CA THR A 294 8.69 4.92 -1.94
C THR A 294 9.12 4.17 -0.69
N ASP A 295 10.01 4.75 0.10
CA ASP A 295 10.39 4.17 1.38
C ASP A 295 9.54 4.71 2.54
N VAL A 296 9.69 4.10 3.71
CA VAL A 296 8.93 4.47 4.90
C VAL A 296 9.26 5.86 5.43
N ASP A 297 10.40 6.42 5.08
CA ASP A 297 10.83 7.76 5.45
C ASP A 297 10.35 8.82 4.44
N GLY A 298 9.58 8.41 3.41
CA GLY A 298 9.02 9.30 2.40
C GLY A 298 9.97 9.67 1.27
N THR A 299 11.11 8.99 1.12
CA THR A 299 11.98 9.13 -0.05
C THR A 299 11.39 8.40 -1.25
N VAL A 300 11.30 9.09 -2.38
CA VAL A 300 11.00 8.45 -3.67
C VAL A 300 12.30 8.17 -4.40
N SER A 301 12.56 6.90 -4.71
CA SER A 301 13.79 6.46 -5.37
C SER A 301 13.52 5.86 -6.75
N ALA A 302 14.36 6.20 -7.72
CA ALA A 302 14.44 5.55 -9.02
C ALA A 302 15.75 4.77 -9.12
N PHE A 303 15.68 3.46 -9.12
CA PHE A 303 16.82 2.59 -9.38
C PHE A 303 16.89 2.24 -10.85
N LEU A 304 18.09 2.17 -11.42
CA LEU A 304 18.27 1.63 -12.76
C LEU A 304 17.80 0.17 -12.79
N ARG A 305 16.96 -0.20 -13.75
CA ARG A 305 16.37 -1.55 -13.84
C ARG A 305 17.42 -2.67 -13.88
N ASN A 306 18.60 -2.40 -14.41
CA ASN A 306 19.72 -3.34 -14.43
C ASN A 306 20.49 -3.45 -13.11
N GLY A 307 20.08 -2.73 -12.06
CA GLY A 307 20.70 -2.74 -10.73
C GLY A 307 22.03 -2.00 -10.60
N GLN A 308 22.47 -1.27 -11.63
CA GLN A 308 23.79 -0.59 -11.62
C GLN A 308 23.82 0.66 -10.72
N GLY A 309 22.73 1.02 -10.08
CA GLY A 309 22.69 2.14 -9.12
C GLY A 309 21.37 2.88 -9.07
N VAL A 310 21.41 4.00 -8.37
CA VAL A 310 20.30 4.94 -8.23
C VAL A 310 20.41 5.98 -9.36
N ARG A 311 19.31 6.22 -10.07
CA ARG A 311 19.24 7.30 -11.04
C ARG A 311 19.02 8.64 -10.34
N TRP A 312 18.03 8.69 -9.43
CA TRP A 312 17.73 9.83 -8.59
C TRP A 312 16.97 9.41 -7.32
N GLN A 313 17.00 10.27 -6.32
CA GLN A 313 16.18 10.21 -5.11
C GLN A 313 15.60 11.58 -4.84
N ASN A 314 14.33 11.63 -4.45
CA ASN A 314 13.66 12.84 -3.98
C ASN A 314 13.30 12.64 -2.50
N ILE A 315 13.77 13.55 -1.64
CA ILE A 315 13.55 13.55 -0.18
C ILE A 315 12.61 14.67 0.28
N GLU A 316 12.08 15.49 -0.64
CA GLU A 316 11.24 16.66 -0.35
C GLU A 316 9.87 16.28 0.22
N LEU A 317 9.51 15.00 0.16
CA LEU A 317 8.26 14.44 0.69
C LEU A 317 8.49 13.59 1.95
N GLY A 318 9.54 13.88 2.72
CA GLY A 318 9.92 13.11 3.89
C GLY A 318 8.78 12.94 4.90
N TYR A 319 8.62 11.72 5.41
CA TYR A 319 7.63 11.31 6.43
C TYR A 319 6.17 11.62 6.07
N ARG A 320 5.83 11.70 4.76
CA ARG A 320 4.47 11.97 4.31
C ARG A 320 3.67 10.73 3.92
N GLU A 321 4.10 9.54 4.34
CA GLU A 321 3.39 8.26 4.14
C GLU A 321 2.94 8.07 2.69
N LEU A 322 3.88 8.08 1.77
CA LEU A 322 3.60 8.06 0.34
C LEU A 322 3.03 6.73 -0.13
N SER A 323 2.07 6.81 -1.04
CA SER A 323 1.53 5.64 -1.75
C SER A 323 2.58 5.00 -2.68
N ARG A 324 2.25 3.81 -3.23
CA ARG A 324 3.06 3.17 -4.26
C ARG A 324 3.28 4.12 -5.45
N PRO A 325 4.53 4.31 -5.91
CA PRO A 325 4.82 5.20 -7.03
C PRO A 325 4.28 4.60 -8.33
N THR A 326 3.49 5.37 -9.08
CA THR A 326 2.84 4.92 -10.32
C THR A 326 3.33 5.75 -11.50
N PRO A 327 4.06 5.17 -12.47
CA PRO A 327 4.48 5.86 -13.69
C PRO A 327 3.28 6.26 -14.55
N ILE A 328 3.31 7.50 -15.03
CA ILE A 328 2.37 8.04 -16.00
C ILE A 328 3.08 9.02 -16.94
N ASN A 329 3.04 8.77 -18.25
CA ASN A 329 3.75 9.55 -19.27
C ASN A 329 5.25 9.74 -18.89
N SER A 330 5.70 10.98 -18.71
CA SER A 330 7.08 11.32 -18.29
C SER A 330 7.24 11.50 -16.78
N TYR A 331 6.24 11.15 -16.00
CA TYR A 331 6.20 11.39 -14.55
C TYR A 331 6.00 10.10 -13.75
N VAL A 332 6.24 10.20 -12.46
CA VAL A 332 5.87 9.23 -11.43
C VAL A 332 4.91 9.91 -10.46
N ALA A 333 3.74 9.33 -10.27
CA ALA A 333 2.72 9.82 -9.36
C ALA A 333 2.83 9.13 -7.99
N THR A 334 2.63 9.87 -6.90
CA THR A 334 2.44 9.33 -5.55
C THR A 334 1.49 10.24 -4.77
N VAL A 335 0.70 9.67 -3.85
CA VAL A 335 -0.23 10.41 -2.99
C VAL A 335 0.28 10.35 -1.56
N ASP A 336 0.20 11.48 -0.84
CA ASP A 336 0.59 11.57 0.57
C ASP A 336 -0.61 11.41 1.53
N TYR A 337 -0.33 11.32 2.83
CA TYR A 337 -1.35 11.10 3.88
C TYR A 337 -2.40 12.22 3.95
N ASP A 338 -2.05 13.45 3.54
CA ASP A 338 -2.96 14.59 3.48
C ASP A 338 -3.83 14.60 2.21
N GLY A 339 -3.62 13.66 1.28
CA GLY A 339 -4.31 13.57 0.00
C GLY A 339 -3.81 14.58 -1.04
N TYR A 340 -2.51 14.89 -1.02
CA TYR A 340 -1.85 15.54 -2.16
C TYR A 340 -1.26 14.50 -3.08
N LEU A 341 -1.62 14.58 -4.35
CA LEU A 341 -1.03 13.84 -5.45
C LEU A 341 0.15 14.64 -6.01
N HIS A 342 1.34 14.08 -5.95
CA HIS A 342 2.58 14.63 -6.46
C HIS A 342 2.97 13.94 -7.75
N LEU A 343 3.45 14.71 -8.73
CA LEU A 343 4.08 14.22 -9.97
C LEU A 343 5.56 14.55 -9.95
N LEU A 344 6.39 13.52 -9.97
CA LEU A 344 7.84 13.65 -10.05
C LEU A 344 8.32 13.33 -11.47
N SER A 345 9.27 14.07 -12.00
CA SER A 345 9.90 13.80 -13.29
C SER A 345 10.60 12.43 -13.29
N GLN A 346 10.35 11.59 -14.29
CA GLN A 346 11.03 10.29 -14.42
C GLN A 346 12.52 10.43 -14.74
N VAL A 347 12.97 11.62 -15.17
CA VAL A 347 14.34 11.89 -15.59
C VAL A 347 15.26 12.17 -14.40
N ASP A 348 14.80 13.05 -13.48
CA ASP A 348 15.62 13.61 -12.40
C ASP A 348 14.95 13.64 -11.02
N GLY A 349 13.66 13.25 -10.93
CA GLY A 349 12.91 13.18 -9.67
C GLY A 349 12.41 14.51 -9.14
N THR A 350 12.52 15.61 -9.87
CA THR A 350 11.99 16.92 -9.45
C THR A 350 10.46 16.90 -9.41
N ILE A 351 9.84 17.59 -8.43
CA ILE A 351 8.39 17.70 -8.33
C ILE A 351 7.89 18.65 -9.41
N ALA A 352 7.22 18.08 -10.42
CA ALA A 352 6.74 18.79 -11.60
C ALA A 352 5.30 19.29 -11.47
N GLY A 353 4.49 18.69 -10.60
CA GLY A 353 3.09 19.05 -10.41
C GLY A 353 2.52 18.52 -9.09
N ARG A 354 1.44 19.16 -8.62
CA ARG A 354 0.74 18.77 -7.41
C ARG A 354 -0.76 19.08 -7.54
N ALA A 355 -1.60 18.17 -7.06
CA ALA A 355 -3.04 18.36 -6.97
C ALA A 355 -3.61 17.77 -5.66
N LYS A 356 -4.75 18.29 -5.20
CA LYS A 356 -5.49 17.71 -4.07
C LYS A 356 -6.45 16.66 -4.60
N VAL A 357 -6.38 15.42 -4.10
CA VAL A 357 -7.28 14.32 -4.47
C VAL A 357 -8.42 14.12 -3.45
N GLY A 358 -8.34 14.82 -2.33
CA GLY A 358 -9.33 14.73 -1.25
C GLY A 358 -8.73 15.17 0.07
N GLY A 359 -9.26 14.70 1.19
CA GLY A 359 -8.75 14.95 2.54
C GLY A 359 -8.14 13.72 3.19
N SER A 360 -7.82 12.66 2.40
CA SER A 360 -7.29 11.40 2.91
C SER A 360 -6.22 10.84 1.97
N ALA A 361 -5.38 9.97 2.50
CA ALA A 361 -4.40 9.18 1.75
C ALA A 361 -5.06 8.32 0.65
N ALA A 362 -4.23 7.69 -0.17
CA ALA A 362 -4.64 6.68 -1.13
C ALA A 362 -3.70 5.47 -0.97
N ARG A 363 -4.07 4.52 -0.12
CA ARG A 363 -3.30 3.27 0.08
C ARG A 363 -3.43 2.30 -1.09
N ALA A 364 -4.56 2.33 -1.79
CA ALA A 364 -4.77 1.57 -3.01
C ALA A 364 -3.77 1.98 -4.09
N ASP A 365 -3.32 1.03 -4.89
CA ASP A 365 -2.47 1.32 -6.04
C ASP A 365 -3.26 2.17 -7.05
N MET A 366 -2.60 3.20 -7.57
CA MET A 366 -3.17 4.02 -8.65
C MET A 366 -3.11 3.26 -9.98
N ILE A 367 -4.06 3.52 -10.85
CA ILE A 367 -4.11 2.98 -12.20
C ILE A 367 -3.68 4.08 -13.18
N SER A 368 -2.73 3.76 -14.06
CA SER A 368 -2.32 4.63 -15.16
C SER A 368 -2.68 3.95 -16.48
N ASP A 369 -3.55 4.56 -17.27
CA ASP A 369 -3.95 4.06 -18.58
C ASP A 369 -4.18 5.20 -19.56
N ASN A 370 -3.61 5.08 -20.77
CA ASN A 370 -3.80 6.01 -21.90
C ASN A 370 -3.66 7.51 -21.52
N GLY A 371 -2.70 7.85 -20.64
CA GLY A 371 -2.45 9.23 -20.19
C GLY A 371 -3.39 9.72 -19.11
N ARG A 372 -4.29 8.88 -18.61
CA ARG A 372 -5.13 9.12 -17.44
C ARG A 372 -4.57 8.43 -16.20
N LEU A 373 -4.77 9.06 -15.07
CA LEU A 373 -4.46 8.53 -13.76
C LEU A 373 -5.75 8.40 -12.94
N TYR A 374 -6.00 7.21 -12.43
CA TYR A 374 -7.12 6.95 -11.54
C TYR A 374 -6.60 6.75 -10.12
N VAL A 375 -7.21 7.47 -9.19
CA VAL A 375 -6.82 7.48 -7.77
C VAL A 375 -8.03 7.08 -6.93
N TYR A 376 -7.89 6.03 -6.13
CA TYR A 376 -8.89 5.61 -5.16
C TYR A 376 -8.41 5.94 -3.76
N THR A 377 -9.06 6.90 -3.10
CA THR A 377 -8.66 7.38 -1.79
C THR A 377 -9.18 6.48 -0.67
N ASP A 378 -8.56 6.57 0.50
CA ASP A 378 -8.97 5.80 1.68
C ASP A 378 -10.41 6.11 2.13
N SER A 379 -10.90 7.32 1.83
CA SER A 379 -12.28 7.76 2.10
C SER A 379 -13.29 7.35 1.02
N GLY A 380 -12.92 6.49 0.08
CA GLY A 380 -13.83 5.96 -0.94
C GLY A 380 -14.05 6.85 -2.16
N GLN A 381 -13.26 7.91 -2.35
CA GLN A 381 -13.33 8.71 -3.57
C GLN A 381 -12.50 8.06 -4.68
N LEU A 382 -13.12 7.71 -5.79
CA LEU A 382 -12.46 7.34 -7.03
C LEU A 382 -12.45 8.55 -7.96
N LEU A 383 -11.25 8.97 -8.40
CA LEU A 383 -11.06 10.17 -9.21
C LEU A 383 -10.26 9.83 -10.47
N ALA A 384 -10.57 10.51 -11.57
CA ALA A 384 -9.76 10.46 -12.78
C ALA A 384 -9.12 11.83 -13.09
N PHE A 385 -7.84 11.78 -13.47
CA PHE A 385 -7.06 12.95 -13.87
C PHE A 385 -6.44 12.77 -15.24
N GLU A 386 -6.37 13.87 -16.00
CA GLU A 386 -5.53 13.99 -17.19
C GLU A 386 -4.41 15.01 -16.93
N LEU A 387 -3.25 14.73 -17.51
CA LEU A 387 -2.08 15.60 -17.39
C LEU A 387 -2.05 16.62 -18.51
N GLU A 388 -1.81 17.87 -18.16
CA GLU A 388 -1.62 18.99 -19.09
C GLU A 388 -0.22 19.59 -18.84
N VAL A 389 0.66 19.51 -19.82
CA VAL A 389 1.97 20.14 -19.74
C VAL A 389 1.80 21.65 -19.88
N LEU A 390 2.40 22.41 -18.97
CA LEU A 390 2.38 23.87 -18.99
C LEU A 390 3.53 24.41 -19.84
N ASP A 391 3.24 25.40 -20.67
CA ASP A 391 4.22 26.08 -21.55
C ASP A 391 5.11 27.07 -20.76
#